data_75cf52e112dd9e040403096464e2b5ea
#
_entry.id   75cf52e112dd9e040403096464e2b5ea
#
_cell.length_a   1.000
_cell.length_b   1.000
_cell.length_c   1.000
_cell.angle_alpha   90.00
_cell.angle_beta   90.00
_cell.angle_gamma   90.00
#
_symmetry.space_group_name_H-M   'P 1'
#
loop_
_entity.id
_entity.type
_entity.pdbx_description
1 polymer ?
#
loop_
_entity_poly.entity_id
_entity_poly.type
_entity_poly.pdbx_seq_one_letter_code
_entity_poly.pdbx_strand_id
1 'polypeptide(L)'
;MCDSGFMKVARFLLVLIGVPLLHGEPFPQFTLTVIDRIGNKLGQTALVDVDRDGDLDYICGEADHGGSRVWWWEFQGSNSWRRHEIGKGHTDVGGAAHDVNGDAWVDFLAGSVLLLNSGQPRSEAFKKINVGTLYSHDTVFADVDGDGQADVIANSDKSGLFWYSVPIDPEDDWKRHEIALRRHHQIHGGISPKGFGDVDGDGDLDVITGQAWYENTDGRGLHWQAHHNLYFGSHHRYGLAVKTWVGDLDGDGDVDVIQSEADHPDGRVAWFENDGNGNWERHIIKEAGDHQDFHSLAVADFDNDGDLDVFSGGGPLTKGRAFQCFIWEQRRETSDGDLILTWKEHLVAEKHCHEAVAGDVDRDGDVDIVFKPWSVEKEHIFLENSLVSGD
;
A
#
# COMPACT_ATOMS: atom_id res chain seq x y z
N MET A 1 72.46 -5.93 -47.98
CA MET A 1 71.14 -6.52 -48.26
C MET A 1 70.20 -5.94 -47.21
N CYS A 2 69.39 -4.95 -47.66
CA CYS A 2 68.45 -4.24 -46.83
C CYS A 2 67.14 -4.98 -46.90
N ASP A 3 66.56 -5.25 -45.74
CA ASP A 3 65.23 -5.79 -45.65
C ASP A 3 64.31 -4.72 -45.06
N SER A 4 63.33 -4.31 -45.83
CA SER A 4 62.44 -3.21 -45.58
C SER A 4 61.15 -3.75 -44.87
N GLY A 5 61.02 -3.52 -43.54
CA GLY A 5 59.83 -3.86 -42.82
C GLY A 5 58.67 -2.87 -43.04
N PHE A 6 57.61 -3.34 -43.66
CA PHE A 6 56.35 -2.63 -43.83
C PHE A 6 55.58 -2.58 -42.53
N MET A 7 55.43 -1.39 -41.97
CA MET A 7 54.55 -1.13 -40.81
C MET A 7 53.10 -1.03 -41.32
N LYS A 8 52.25 -2.00 -40.95
CA LYS A 8 50.79 -1.95 -41.17
C LYS A 8 50.18 -1.02 -40.10
N VAL A 9 49.69 0.12 -40.57
CA VAL A 9 48.83 1.00 -39.73
C VAL A 9 47.44 0.42 -39.69
N ALA A 10 47.02 -0.09 -38.50
CA ALA A 10 45.65 -0.49 -38.27
C ALA A 10 44.79 0.78 -38.02
N ARG A 11 43.88 1.04 -38.94
CA ARG A 11 42.82 2.05 -38.73
C ARG A 11 41.77 1.47 -37.82
N PHE A 12 41.67 1.95 -36.58
CA PHE A 12 40.51 1.73 -35.73
C PHE A 12 39.35 2.57 -36.25
N LEU A 13 38.32 1.91 -36.71
CA LEU A 13 37.04 2.53 -37.00
C LEU A 13 36.29 2.71 -35.66
N LEU A 14 36.22 3.95 -35.16
CA LEU A 14 35.40 4.29 -34.00
C LEU A 14 33.94 4.27 -34.45
N VAL A 15 33.23 3.19 -34.16
CA VAL A 15 31.76 3.14 -34.28
C VAL A 15 31.21 3.88 -33.11
N LEU A 16 30.82 5.12 -33.30
CA LEU A 16 29.92 5.84 -32.37
C LEU A 16 28.57 5.13 -32.42
N ILE A 17 28.34 4.25 -31.45
CA ILE A 17 26.99 3.78 -31.15
C ILE A 17 26.31 4.99 -30.50
N GLY A 18 25.50 5.69 -31.28
CA GLY A 18 24.57 6.68 -30.70
C GLY A 18 23.64 5.93 -29.77
N VAL A 19 23.78 6.21 -28.48
CA VAL A 19 22.74 5.86 -27.50
C VAL A 19 21.50 6.66 -27.93
N PRO A 20 20.39 6.02 -28.28
CA PRO A 20 19.16 6.79 -28.49
C PRO A 20 18.88 7.57 -27.22
N LEU A 21 18.68 8.87 -27.33
CA LEU A 21 18.00 9.65 -26.28
C LEU A 21 16.62 9.01 -26.17
N LEU A 22 16.42 8.21 -25.14
CA LEU A 22 15.10 7.79 -24.70
C LEU A 22 14.33 9.08 -24.39
N HIS A 23 13.51 9.49 -25.33
CA HIS A 23 12.40 10.39 -25.00
C HIS A 23 11.54 9.55 -24.10
N GLY A 24 11.43 9.91 -22.81
CA GLY A 24 10.55 9.22 -21.89
C GLY A 24 9.17 9.11 -22.52
N GLU A 25 8.62 7.91 -22.51
CA GLU A 25 7.25 7.70 -22.93
C GLU A 25 6.35 8.64 -22.12
N PRO A 26 5.26 9.16 -22.69
CA PRO A 26 4.35 10.01 -21.93
C PRO A 26 3.77 9.20 -20.78
N PHE A 27 3.70 9.78 -19.58
CA PHE A 27 3.07 9.17 -18.42
C PHE A 27 1.66 8.67 -18.79
N PRO A 28 1.27 7.46 -18.38
CA PRO A 28 0.04 6.82 -18.84
C PRO A 28 -1.22 7.63 -18.51
N GLN A 29 -2.27 7.40 -19.27
CA GLN A 29 -3.58 7.97 -19.02
C GLN A 29 -4.46 6.94 -18.33
N PHE A 30 -5.18 7.40 -17.30
CA PHE A 30 -6.10 6.56 -16.56
C PHE A 30 -7.54 6.79 -17.02
N THR A 31 -8.24 5.69 -17.29
CA THR A 31 -9.67 5.71 -17.60
C THR A 31 -10.47 5.43 -16.33
N LEU A 32 -11.36 6.35 -15.95
CA LEU A 32 -12.16 6.23 -14.75
C LEU A 32 -13.47 5.51 -15.01
N THR A 33 -13.70 4.40 -14.31
CA THR A 33 -14.97 3.66 -14.29
C THR A 33 -15.53 3.59 -12.87
N VAL A 34 -16.85 3.74 -12.72
CA VAL A 34 -17.53 3.52 -11.44
C VAL A 34 -17.93 2.05 -11.35
N ILE A 35 -17.29 1.33 -10.44
CA ILE A 35 -17.58 -0.09 -10.15
C ILE A 35 -19.02 -0.23 -9.62
N ASP A 36 -19.35 0.54 -8.58
CA ASP A 36 -20.64 0.47 -7.90
C ASP A 36 -20.90 1.73 -7.05
N ARG A 37 -22.16 1.87 -6.57
CA ARG A 37 -22.57 2.94 -5.64
C ARG A 37 -23.31 2.35 -4.46
N ILE A 38 -22.58 1.80 -3.51
CA ILE A 38 -23.14 1.10 -2.35
C ILE A 38 -22.32 1.35 -1.08
N GLY A 39 -22.94 1.05 0.05
CA GLY A 39 -22.28 1.09 1.35
C GLY A 39 -22.37 2.43 2.05
N ASN A 40 -21.90 2.47 3.28
CA ASN A 40 -21.84 3.66 4.11
C ASN A 40 -20.66 3.53 5.08
N LYS A 41 -19.77 4.55 5.14
CA LYS A 41 -18.51 4.47 5.88
C LYS A 41 -17.70 3.25 5.40
N LEU A 42 -17.21 3.34 4.18
CA LEU A 42 -16.46 2.25 3.57
C LEU A 42 -15.09 2.12 4.25
N GLY A 43 -14.85 0.95 4.78
CA GLY A 43 -13.64 0.60 5.53
C GLY A 43 -12.61 -0.15 4.69
N GLN A 44 -12.07 -1.24 5.22
CA GLN A 44 -11.00 -2.04 4.62
C GLN A 44 -11.26 -2.41 3.17
N THR A 45 -10.19 -2.35 2.37
CA THR A 45 -10.17 -2.76 0.96
C THR A 45 -9.06 -3.79 0.72
N ALA A 46 -9.28 -4.64 -0.28
CA ALA A 46 -8.23 -5.50 -0.82
C ALA A 46 -8.43 -5.67 -2.33
N LEU A 47 -7.32 -5.93 -3.02
CA LEU A 47 -7.29 -6.25 -4.44
C LEU A 47 -6.56 -7.58 -4.57
N VAL A 48 -7.30 -8.66 -4.84
CA VAL A 48 -6.83 -10.05 -4.82
C VAL A 48 -7.68 -10.92 -5.75
N ASP A 49 -7.13 -12.00 -6.27
CA ASP A 49 -7.87 -13.01 -7.03
C ASP A 49 -8.69 -13.87 -6.07
N VAL A 50 -9.98 -13.53 -5.90
CA VAL A 50 -10.89 -14.18 -4.93
C VAL A 50 -11.37 -15.56 -5.42
N ASP A 51 -11.56 -15.72 -6.73
CA ASP A 51 -12.17 -16.91 -7.29
C ASP A 51 -11.22 -17.74 -8.17
N ARG A 52 -9.94 -17.37 -8.19
CA ARG A 52 -8.84 -18.07 -8.83
C ARG A 52 -9.00 -18.18 -10.34
N ASP A 53 -9.59 -17.20 -10.97
CA ASP A 53 -9.63 -17.12 -12.43
C ASP A 53 -8.46 -16.31 -13.01
N GLY A 54 -7.69 -15.69 -12.10
CA GLY A 54 -6.38 -15.10 -12.27
C GLY A 54 -6.40 -13.60 -12.51
N ASP A 55 -7.52 -12.95 -12.75
CA ASP A 55 -7.62 -11.48 -12.64
C ASP A 55 -7.77 -11.04 -11.17
N LEU A 56 -7.61 -9.75 -10.90
CA LEU A 56 -7.75 -9.26 -9.54
C LEU A 56 -9.16 -8.72 -9.30
N ASP A 57 -9.72 -9.20 -8.20
CA ASP A 57 -11.01 -8.79 -7.70
C ASP A 57 -10.88 -7.76 -6.58
N TYR A 58 -11.92 -7.00 -6.36
CA TYR A 58 -11.96 -5.97 -5.35
C TYR A 58 -12.84 -6.37 -4.16
N ILE A 59 -12.31 -6.28 -2.94
CA ILE A 59 -13.05 -6.48 -1.69
C ILE A 59 -13.19 -5.15 -0.96
N CYS A 60 -14.38 -4.87 -0.40
CA CYS A 60 -14.59 -3.75 0.51
C CYS A 60 -15.67 -4.06 1.56
N GLY A 61 -15.46 -3.58 2.77
CA GLY A 61 -16.43 -3.68 3.87
C GLY A 61 -16.91 -2.34 4.39
N GLU A 62 -18.02 -2.34 5.10
CA GLU A 62 -18.54 -1.16 5.82
C GLU A 62 -17.94 -1.09 7.23
N ALA A 63 -17.58 0.10 7.69
CA ALA A 63 -16.98 0.39 8.98
C ALA A 63 -18.01 0.70 10.10
N ASP A 64 -19.18 0.11 10.09
CA ASP A 64 -20.18 0.35 11.14
C ASP A 64 -20.15 -0.73 12.24
N HIS A 65 -20.25 -0.32 13.49
CA HIS A 65 -20.18 -1.20 14.67
C HIS A 65 -21.36 -2.16 14.84
N GLY A 66 -22.31 -2.19 13.90
CA GLY A 66 -23.56 -2.96 13.99
C GLY A 66 -23.63 -4.24 13.17
N GLY A 67 -22.55 -4.71 12.60
CA GLY A 67 -22.55 -5.89 11.71
C GLY A 67 -22.68 -5.52 10.25
N SER A 68 -21.73 -4.79 9.80
CA SER A 68 -21.61 -4.24 8.46
C SER A 68 -21.33 -5.29 7.41
N ARG A 69 -21.84 -5.04 6.24
CA ARG A 69 -21.68 -5.97 5.11
C ARG A 69 -20.26 -5.87 4.56
N VAL A 70 -19.79 -7.01 4.03
CA VAL A 70 -18.57 -7.11 3.25
C VAL A 70 -18.93 -7.68 1.90
N TRP A 71 -18.43 -7.04 0.87
CA TRP A 71 -18.62 -7.43 -0.52
C TRP A 71 -17.31 -7.68 -1.21
N TRP A 72 -17.36 -8.48 -2.26
CA TRP A 72 -16.36 -8.50 -3.30
C TRP A 72 -17.02 -8.23 -4.66
N TRP A 73 -16.26 -7.64 -5.53
CA TRP A 73 -16.66 -7.39 -6.92
C TRP A 73 -15.73 -8.18 -7.82
N GLU A 74 -16.31 -9.20 -8.46
CA GLU A 74 -15.67 -10.01 -9.49
C GLU A 74 -15.42 -9.15 -10.71
N PHE A 75 -14.18 -9.06 -11.15
CA PHE A 75 -13.83 -8.38 -12.39
C PHE A 75 -14.34 -9.19 -13.57
N GLN A 76 -14.92 -8.54 -14.55
CA GLN A 76 -15.47 -9.15 -15.78
C GLN A 76 -15.11 -8.32 -17.02
N GLY A 77 -14.16 -7.40 -16.90
CA GLY A 77 -13.72 -6.44 -17.88
C GLY A 77 -13.86 -5.00 -17.40
N SER A 78 -13.17 -4.07 -18.03
CA SER A 78 -12.96 -2.68 -17.61
C SER A 78 -14.23 -1.93 -17.20
N ASN A 79 -15.37 -2.25 -17.78
CA ASN A 79 -16.67 -1.64 -17.50
C ASN A 79 -17.67 -2.61 -16.87
N SER A 80 -17.23 -3.77 -16.37
CA SER A 80 -18.11 -4.82 -15.92
C SER A 80 -17.59 -5.49 -14.66
N TRP A 81 -18.25 -5.21 -13.54
CA TRP A 81 -17.96 -5.79 -12.23
C TRP A 81 -19.22 -6.44 -11.65
N ARG A 82 -19.09 -7.62 -11.11
CA ARG A 82 -20.21 -8.34 -10.51
C ARG A 82 -20.06 -8.42 -9.01
N ARG A 83 -21.01 -7.79 -8.28
CA ARG A 83 -20.99 -7.79 -6.82
C ARG A 83 -21.52 -9.07 -6.20
N HIS A 84 -20.83 -9.55 -5.17
CA HIS A 84 -21.21 -10.62 -4.26
C HIS A 84 -21.14 -10.14 -2.82
N GLU A 85 -22.06 -10.57 -1.95
CA GLU A 85 -21.98 -10.32 -0.51
C GLU A 85 -21.35 -11.56 0.13
N ILE A 86 -20.19 -11.40 0.79
CA ILE A 86 -19.44 -12.52 1.38
C ILE A 86 -19.68 -12.69 2.87
N GLY A 87 -20.23 -11.69 3.53
CA GLY A 87 -20.52 -11.81 4.95
C GLY A 87 -20.74 -10.48 5.66
N LYS A 88 -20.54 -10.54 6.98
CA LYS A 88 -20.64 -9.36 7.87
C LYS A 88 -19.50 -9.35 8.85
N GLY A 89 -18.86 -8.21 8.97
CA GLY A 89 -17.77 -7.97 9.90
C GLY A 89 -17.73 -6.51 10.31
N HIS A 90 -16.66 -6.10 10.94
CA HIS A 90 -16.39 -4.70 11.22
C HIS A 90 -15.05 -4.34 10.59
N THR A 91 -15.07 -3.55 9.53
CA THR A 91 -13.88 -3.07 8.87
C THR A 91 -13.65 -1.61 9.21
N ASP A 92 -12.41 -1.20 9.42
CA ASP A 92 -12.07 0.21 9.50
C ASP A 92 -11.08 0.56 8.38
N VAL A 93 -9.79 0.34 8.52
CA VAL A 93 -8.78 0.62 7.50
C VAL A 93 -7.82 -0.57 7.36
N GLY A 94 -7.14 -0.69 6.25
CA GLY A 94 -6.09 -1.68 5.98
C GLY A 94 -6.50 -2.78 5.02
N GLY A 95 -5.50 -3.45 4.45
CA GLY A 95 -5.68 -4.63 3.60
C GLY A 95 -5.62 -5.88 4.46
N ALA A 96 -6.72 -6.62 4.54
CA ALA A 96 -6.80 -7.79 5.40
C ALA A 96 -7.24 -9.04 4.63
N ALA A 97 -6.74 -9.22 3.41
CA ALA A 97 -6.94 -10.41 2.60
C ALA A 97 -5.68 -11.27 2.60
N HIS A 98 -5.82 -12.55 2.92
CA HIS A 98 -4.76 -13.55 2.92
C HIS A 98 -5.35 -14.96 2.91
N ASP A 99 -4.62 -15.94 2.39
CA ASP A 99 -4.95 -17.36 2.58
C ASP A 99 -4.52 -17.78 4.00
N VAL A 100 -5.46 -17.70 4.94
CA VAL A 100 -5.17 -17.87 6.37
C VAL A 100 -5.01 -19.34 6.76
N ASN A 101 -5.67 -20.24 6.06
CA ASN A 101 -5.69 -21.67 6.38
C ASN A 101 -4.82 -22.54 5.45
N GLY A 102 -4.14 -21.93 4.48
CA GLY A 102 -3.24 -22.61 3.55
C GLY A 102 -3.94 -23.48 2.49
N ASP A 103 -5.22 -23.18 2.18
CA ASP A 103 -5.99 -23.92 1.18
C ASP A 103 -5.91 -23.31 -0.24
N ALA A 104 -5.12 -22.27 -0.38
CA ALA A 104 -4.90 -21.45 -1.57
C ALA A 104 -6.10 -20.58 -2.01
N TRP A 105 -7.15 -20.47 -1.19
CA TRP A 105 -8.23 -19.52 -1.40
C TRP A 105 -8.05 -18.31 -0.48
N VAL A 106 -8.19 -17.13 -1.05
CA VAL A 106 -7.99 -15.90 -0.26
C VAL A 106 -9.18 -15.67 0.66
N ASP A 107 -8.88 -15.50 1.95
CA ASP A 107 -9.82 -15.16 3.01
C ASP A 107 -9.81 -13.67 3.29
N PHE A 108 -10.79 -13.17 4.04
CA PHE A 108 -10.87 -11.76 4.40
C PHE A 108 -11.11 -11.55 5.90
N LEU A 109 -10.20 -10.84 6.55
CA LEU A 109 -10.32 -10.48 7.97
C LEU A 109 -11.03 -9.13 8.10
N ALA A 110 -12.23 -9.15 8.65
CA ALA A 110 -13.07 -7.97 8.87
C ALA A 110 -13.16 -7.64 10.35
N GLY A 111 -12.15 -6.96 10.90
CA GLY A 111 -12.01 -6.72 12.33
C GLY A 111 -11.83 -8.04 13.09
N SER A 112 -12.75 -8.34 14.03
CA SER A 112 -12.71 -9.58 14.81
C SER A 112 -13.40 -10.78 14.13
N VAL A 113 -13.68 -10.67 12.84
CA VAL A 113 -14.35 -11.71 12.06
C VAL A 113 -13.49 -12.09 10.89
N LEU A 114 -13.06 -13.34 10.84
CA LEU A 114 -12.49 -13.95 9.66
C LEU A 114 -13.62 -14.52 8.80
N LEU A 115 -13.62 -14.16 7.54
CA LEU A 115 -14.51 -14.68 6.49
C LEU A 115 -13.67 -15.64 5.63
N LEU A 116 -13.80 -16.95 5.91
CA LEU A 116 -13.10 -17.99 5.16
C LEU A 116 -13.79 -18.27 3.83
N ASN A 117 -13.05 -18.22 2.76
CA ASN A 117 -13.50 -18.58 1.43
C ASN A 117 -13.79 -20.10 1.36
N SER A 118 -14.96 -20.48 0.86
CA SER A 118 -15.36 -21.89 0.77
C SER A 118 -14.74 -22.64 -0.43
N GLY A 119 -13.96 -21.94 -1.26
CA GLY A 119 -13.53 -22.45 -2.56
C GLY A 119 -14.60 -22.36 -3.66
N GLN A 120 -15.75 -21.78 -3.35
CA GLN A 120 -16.85 -21.54 -4.29
C GLN A 120 -17.46 -20.15 -4.10
N PRO A 121 -16.67 -19.07 -4.16
CA PRO A 121 -17.09 -17.73 -3.74
C PRO A 121 -18.25 -17.17 -4.58
N ARG A 122 -18.44 -17.64 -5.82
CA ARG A 122 -19.56 -17.23 -6.71
C ARG A 122 -20.91 -17.79 -6.28
N SER A 123 -20.95 -18.88 -5.49
CA SER A 123 -22.19 -19.61 -5.16
C SER A 123 -22.44 -19.80 -3.67
N GLU A 124 -21.42 -19.71 -2.83
CA GLU A 124 -21.48 -19.95 -1.40
C GLU A 124 -21.03 -18.72 -0.60
N ALA A 125 -21.66 -18.47 0.52
CA ALA A 125 -21.20 -17.47 1.47
C ALA A 125 -19.91 -17.96 2.17
N PHE A 126 -19.04 -17.02 2.51
CA PHE A 126 -17.83 -17.32 3.28
C PHE A 126 -18.18 -17.80 4.70
N LYS A 127 -17.41 -18.76 5.19
CA LYS A 127 -17.58 -19.26 6.56
C LYS A 127 -17.09 -18.21 7.55
N LYS A 128 -17.97 -17.83 8.48
CA LYS A 128 -17.66 -16.85 9.51
C LYS A 128 -16.99 -17.50 10.72
N ILE A 129 -15.81 -17.00 11.11
CA ILE A 129 -15.09 -17.34 12.34
C ILE A 129 -14.91 -16.08 13.18
N ASN A 130 -15.13 -16.17 14.50
CA ASN A 130 -14.81 -15.08 15.41
C ASN A 130 -13.41 -15.29 15.96
N VAL A 131 -12.49 -14.37 15.64
CA VAL A 131 -11.09 -14.43 16.05
C VAL A 131 -10.78 -13.64 17.34
N GLY A 132 -11.77 -13.54 18.22
CA GLY A 132 -11.58 -12.88 19.50
C GLY A 132 -11.80 -11.38 19.50
N THR A 133 -11.04 -10.64 20.31
CA THR A 133 -11.19 -9.18 20.48
C THR A 133 -10.17 -8.40 19.66
N LEU A 134 -10.13 -8.62 18.36
CA LEU A 134 -9.33 -7.82 17.44
C LEU A 134 -10.12 -6.55 17.11
N TYR A 135 -9.91 -5.49 17.90
CA TYR A 135 -10.44 -4.17 17.62
C TYR A 135 -9.31 -3.31 17.09
N SER A 136 -9.33 -3.03 15.80
CA SER A 136 -8.29 -2.25 15.13
C SER A 136 -8.89 -1.11 14.33
N HIS A 137 -8.09 -0.06 14.14
CA HIS A 137 -8.27 0.91 13.09
C HIS A 137 -7.61 0.36 11.82
N ASP A 138 -6.30 0.09 11.85
CA ASP A 138 -5.57 -0.53 10.75
C ASP A 138 -5.29 -2.02 11.04
N THR A 139 -5.34 -2.84 9.99
CA THR A 139 -5.03 -4.27 10.05
C THR A 139 -4.26 -4.67 8.79
N VAL A 140 -3.13 -5.36 8.97
CA VAL A 140 -2.32 -5.90 7.88
C VAL A 140 -1.84 -7.32 8.23
N PHE A 141 -1.56 -8.14 7.21
CA PHE A 141 -0.93 -9.45 7.38
C PHE A 141 0.58 -9.34 7.13
N ALA A 142 1.37 -9.99 7.99
CA ALA A 142 2.82 -10.14 7.84
C ALA A 142 3.32 -11.29 8.71
N ASP A 143 4.42 -11.95 8.35
CA ASP A 143 5.09 -12.96 9.18
C ASP A 143 5.96 -12.22 10.23
N VAL A 144 5.44 -12.08 11.45
CA VAL A 144 6.07 -11.25 12.50
C VAL A 144 7.10 -12.04 13.29
N ASP A 145 6.89 -13.33 13.48
CA ASP A 145 7.78 -14.17 14.31
C ASP A 145 8.71 -15.09 13.49
N GLY A 146 8.70 -14.94 12.17
CA GLY A 146 9.60 -15.65 11.27
C GLY A 146 9.29 -17.15 11.12
N ASP A 147 8.07 -17.59 11.46
CA ASP A 147 7.69 -19.00 11.40
C ASP A 147 7.22 -19.46 10.00
N GLY A 148 7.08 -18.52 9.07
CA GLY A 148 6.66 -18.75 7.68
C GLY A 148 5.16 -18.70 7.48
N GLN A 149 4.37 -18.39 8.51
CA GLN A 149 2.94 -18.13 8.42
C GLN A 149 2.65 -16.64 8.60
N ALA A 150 1.62 -16.15 7.95
CA ALA A 150 1.24 -14.76 8.13
C ALA A 150 0.48 -14.56 9.44
N ASP A 151 0.95 -13.61 10.23
CA ASP A 151 0.32 -13.07 11.42
C ASP A 151 -0.49 -11.81 11.08
N VAL A 152 -1.19 -11.27 12.07
CA VAL A 152 -1.94 -10.03 11.94
C VAL A 152 -1.32 -8.93 12.79
N ILE A 153 -0.89 -7.84 12.16
CA ILE A 153 -0.54 -6.61 12.87
C ILE A 153 -1.80 -5.72 12.91
N ALA A 154 -2.13 -5.22 14.09
CA ALA A 154 -3.32 -4.41 14.31
C ALA A 154 -3.02 -3.17 15.15
N ASN A 155 -3.32 -2.00 14.59
CA ASN A 155 -3.27 -0.74 15.32
C ASN A 155 -4.65 -0.35 15.83
N SER A 156 -4.77 -0.09 17.12
CA SER A 156 -6.02 0.30 17.78
C SER A 156 -5.89 1.66 18.44
N ASP A 157 -6.76 2.58 18.08
CA ASP A 157 -6.89 3.90 18.71
C ASP A 157 -7.13 3.83 20.23
N LYS A 158 -7.67 2.74 20.71
CA LYS A 158 -8.04 2.58 22.12
C LYS A 158 -7.00 1.87 22.96
N SER A 159 -6.31 0.89 22.38
CA SER A 159 -5.43 0.01 23.15
C SER A 159 -3.95 0.12 22.76
N GLY A 160 -3.63 0.44 21.51
CA GLY A 160 -2.28 0.56 21.01
C GLY A 160 -1.99 -0.36 19.82
N LEU A 161 -0.74 -0.70 19.62
CA LEU A 161 -0.24 -1.52 18.55
C LEU A 161 0.04 -2.94 19.04
N PHE A 162 -0.49 -3.94 18.35
CA PHE A 162 -0.41 -5.35 18.71
C PHE A 162 -0.20 -6.20 17.47
N TRP A 163 0.28 -7.41 17.68
CA TRP A 163 0.19 -8.44 16.67
C TRP A 163 -0.48 -9.70 17.25
N TYR A 164 -0.97 -10.55 16.37
CA TYR A 164 -1.71 -11.75 16.72
C TYR A 164 -1.13 -12.92 15.93
N SER A 165 -0.62 -13.94 16.66
CA SER A 165 -0.26 -15.20 16.02
C SER A 165 -1.51 -15.87 15.47
N VAL A 166 -1.50 -16.15 14.17
CA VAL A 166 -2.59 -16.85 13.49
C VAL A 166 -2.36 -18.35 13.65
N PRO A 167 -3.30 -19.11 14.27
CA PRO A 167 -3.13 -20.53 14.42
C PRO A 167 -3.34 -21.28 13.09
N ILE A 168 -2.76 -22.46 12.95
CA ILE A 168 -2.92 -23.35 11.78
C ILE A 168 -4.41 -23.65 11.52
N ASP A 169 -5.17 -23.94 12.58
CA ASP A 169 -6.63 -23.98 12.49
C ASP A 169 -7.16 -22.60 12.94
N PRO A 170 -7.70 -21.77 12.03
CA PRO A 170 -8.15 -20.43 12.37
C PRO A 170 -9.37 -20.39 13.33
N GLU A 171 -9.95 -21.54 13.66
CA GLU A 171 -10.97 -21.66 14.73
C GLU A 171 -10.37 -21.72 16.15
N ASP A 172 -9.06 -21.99 16.26
CA ASP A 172 -8.35 -21.96 17.54
C ASP A 172 -8.14 -20.52 18.04
N ASP A 173 -7.70 -20.37 19.30
CA ASP A 173 -7.48 -19.06 19.91
C ASP A 173 -6.30 -18.31 19.31
N TRP A 174 -6.54 -17.14 18.74
CA TRP A 174 -5.52 -16.22 18.26
C TRP A 174 -4.82 -15.53 19.42
N LYS A 175 -3.52 -15.73 19.54
CA LYS A 175 -2.75 -15.18 20.66
C LYS A 175 -2.29 -13.77 20.37
N ARG A 176 -2.70 -12.82 21.22
CA ARG A 176 -2.31 -11.43 21.14
C ARG A 176 -0.97 -11.16 21.82
N HIS A 177 -0.12 -10.40 21.14
CA HIS A 177 1.16 -9.89 21.62
C HIS A 177 1.20 -8.37 21.56
N GLU A 178 1.92 -7.73 22.50
CA GLU A 178 2.03 -6.28 22.60
C GLU A 178 3.26 -5.80 21.85
N ILE A 179 3.09 -4.81 20.96
CA ILE A 179 4.18 -4.03 20.37
C ILE A 179 4.31 -2.72 21.16
N ALA A 180 3.22 -1.93 21.25
CA ALA A 180 3.20 -0.69 22.03
C ALA A 180 1.83 -0.38 22.59
N LEU A 181 1.77 -0.05 23.88
CA LEU A 181 0.51 0.38 24.51
C LEU A 181 0.14 1.82 24.13
N ARG A 182 -1.16 2.10 24.03
CA ARG A 182 -1.68 3.43 23.70
C ARG A 182 -1.09 4.57 24.56
N ARG A 183 -0.80 4.35 25.81
CA ARG A 183 -0.18 5.37 26.67
C ARG A 183 1.16 5.89 26.15
N HIS A 184 1.81 5.11 25.27
CA HIS A 184 3.08 5.44 24.61
C HIS A 184 2.91 5.66 23.11
N HIS A 185 1.72 5.44 22.56
CA HIS A 185 1.44 5.36 21.13
C HIS A 185 0.07 6.01 20.86
N GLN A 186 0.09 7.32 20.54
CA GLN A 186 -1.13 8.11 20.34
C GLN A 186 -1.34 8.40 18.85
N ILE A 187 -1.61 7.35 18.10
CA ILE A 187 -1.89 7.46 16.66
C ILE A 187 -3.30 7.00 16.34
N HIS A 188 -3.80 7.51 15.23
CA HIS A 188 -5.06 7.15 14.60
C HIS A 188 -4.76 6.54 13.23
N GLY A 189 -4.45 5.25 13.17
CA GLY A 189 -3.89 4.60 12.00
C GLY A 189 -2.38 4.74 11.90
N GLY A 190 -1.81 4.28 10.78
CA GLY A 190 -0.39 4.47 10.49
C GLY A 190 0.40 3.25 10.06
N ILE A 191 -0.20 2.05 9.99
CA ILE A 191 0.45 0.84 9.46
C ILE A 191 -0.10 0.39 8.10
N SER A 192 -1.17 0.99 7.62
CA SER A 192 -1.77 0.71 6.32
C SER A 192 -1.19 1.62 5.24
N PRO A 193 -0.96 1.13 4.01
CA PRO A 193 -1.22 -0.22 3.52
C PRO A 193 -0.12 -1.25 3.85
N LYS A 194 1.13 -0.85 4.10
CA LYS A 194 2.28 -1.73 4.34
C LYS A 194 3.29 -1.05 5.26
N GLY A 195 2.95 -0.89 6.54
CA GLY A 195 3.80 -0.26 7.55
C GLY A 195 4.70 -1.27 8.26
N PHE A 196 5.41 -2.12 7.52
CA PHE A 196 6.32 -3.12 8.05
C PHE A 196 7.42 -3.48 7.04
N GLY A 197 8.60 -3.83 7.55
CA GLY A 197 9.76 -4.25 6.78
C GLY A 197 10.97 -4.44 7.69
N ASP A 198 12.06 -4.96 7.17
CA ASP A 198 13.36 -5.09 7.85
C ASP A 198 14.08 -3.73 7.76
N VAL A 199 13.99 -2.92 8.82
CA VAL A 199 14.44 -1.52 8.81
C VAL A 199 15.94 -1.38 9.02
N ASP A 200 16.55 -2.24 9.84
CA ASP A 200 17.95 -2.15 10.19
C ASP A 200 18.83 -3.26 9.59
N GLY A 201 18.24 -4.06 8.70
CA GLY A 201 18.96 -5.07 7.93
C GLY A 201 19.36 -6.31 8.73
N ASP A 202 18.71 -6.56 9.89
CA ASP A 202 19.00 -7.72 10.74
C ASP A 202 18.25 -9.00 10.35
N GLY A 203 17.30 -8.87 9.41
CA GLY A 203 16.51 -9.96 8.85
C GLY A 203 15.17 -10.18 9.54
N ASP A 204 14.85 -9.41 10.56
CA ASP A 204 13.61 -9.48 11.31
C ASP A 204 12.60 -8.42 10.81
N LEU A 205 11.32 -8.67 11.01
CA LEU A 205 10.29 -7.73 10.56
C LEU A 205 9.99 -6.69 11.65
N ASP A 206 10.17 -5.43 11.29
CA ASP A 206 9.85 -4.25 12.10
C ASP A 206 8.52 -3.63 11.72
N VAL A 207 7.97 -2.78 12.61
CA VAL A 207 6.70 -2.09 12.39
C VAL A 207 6.88 -0.59 12.43
N ILE A 208 6.39 0.10 11.39
CA ILE A 208 6.54 1.54 11.21
C ILE A 208 5.18 2.24 11.35
N THR A 209 5.19 3.38 12.04
CA THR A 209 4.04 4.28 12.19
C THR A 209 4.48 5.73 11.96
N GLY A 210 3.55 6.68 11.96
CA GLY A 210 3.91 8.11 11.84
C GLY A 210 4.63 8.69 13.06
N GLN A 211 4.82 7.93 14.12
CA GLN A 211 5.39 8.39 15.38
C GLN A 211 6.73 7.74 15.73
N ALA A 212 6.95 6.53 15.25
CA ALA A 212 8.13 5.73 15.56
C ALA A 212 8.21 4.54 14.61
N TRP A 213 9.36 3.93 14.52
CA TRP A 213 9.46 2.53 14.13
C TRP A 213 9.77 1.67 15.36
N TYR A 214 9.32 0.43 15.34
CA TYR A 214 9.44 -0.52 16.44
C TYR A 214 10.25 -1.70 15.94
N GLU A 215 11.50 -1.79 16.45
CA GLU A 215 12.44 -2.87 16.19
C GLU A 215 11.99 -4.14 16.90
N ASN A 216 11.92 -5.24 16.16
CA ASN A 216 11.69 -6.59 16.68
C ASN A 216 13.00 -7.21 17.14
N THR A 217 13.46 -6.88 18.34
CA THR A 217 14.83 -7.19 18.83
C THR A 217 15.13 -8.67 19.03
N ASP A 218 14.18 -9.58 18.87
CA ASP A 218 14.39 -11.01 19.08
C ASP A 218 13.92 -11.86 17.87
N GLY A 219 13.47 -11.23 16.79
CA GLY A 219 12.97 -11.89 15.59
C GLY A 219 11.75 -12.79 15.81
N ARG A 220 11.09 -12.64 16.96
CA ARG A 220 9.92 -13.43 17.34
C ARG A 220 8.73 -12.58 17.74
N GLY A 221 8.85 -11.27 17.60
CA GLY A 221 7.80 -10.34 17.99
C GLY A 221 7.50 -10.29 19.49
N LEU A 222 8.36 -10.80 20.37
CA LEU A 222 8.13 -10.83 21.82
C LEU A 222 8.79 -9.66 22.54
N HIS A 223 9.83 -9.06 21.95
CA HIS A 223 10.57 -7.93 22.50
C HIS A 223 10.71 -6.83 21.45
N TRP A 224 10.19 -5.65 21.76
CA TRP A 224 10.17 -4.52 20.85
C TRP A 224 10.89 -3.31 21.44
N GLN A 225 11.68 -2.62 20.62
CA GLN A 225 12.31 -1.37 20.98
C GLN A 225 11.76 -0.24 20.11
N ALA A 226 11.24 0.83 20.73
CA ALA A 226 10.71 1.98 20.00
C ALA A 226 11.84 2.98 19.67
N HIS A 227 11.93 3.38 18.40
CA HIS A 227 12.83 4.41 17.90
C HIS A 227 12.01 5.61 17.42
N HIS A 228 12.21 6.78 18.06
CA HIS A 228 11.45 8.01 17.80
C HIS A 228 12.19 8.98 16.87
N ASN A 229 13.02 8.47 15.99
CA ASN A 229 13.76 9.23 14.99
C ASN A 229 13.05 9.33 13.62
N LEU A 230 11.93 8.63 13.45
CA LEU A 230 11.01 8.80 12.34
C LEU A 230 9.72 9.41 12.92
N TYR A 231 9.39 10.63 12.47
CA TYR A 231 8.17 11.33 12.91
C TYR A 231 7.59 12.14 11.76
N PHE A 232 6.33 11.84 11.42
CA PHE A 232 5.59 12.54 10.39
C PHE A 232 4.12 12.66 10.75
N GLY A 233 3.47 13.67 10.19
CA GLY A 233 2.07 13.95 10.41
C GLY A 233 1.82 15.02 11.47
N SER A 234 0.58 15.41 11.56
CA SER A 234 0.09 16.45 12.47
C SER A 234 -0.94 15.85 13.41
N HIS A 235 -0.84 16.22 14.70
CA HIS A 235 -1.84 15.83 15.67
C HIS A 235 -3.15 16.58 15.47
N HIS A 236 -4.24 15.87 15.43
CA HIS A 236 -5.59 16.42 15.46
C HIS A 236 -6.46 15.70 16.50
N ARG A 237 -7.79 15.88 16.44
CA ARG A 237 -8.72 15.35 17.48
C ARG A 237 -8.72 13.83 17.66
N TYR A 238 -8.28 13.08 16.66
CA TYR A 238 -8.23 11.60 16.72
C TYR A 238 -6.83 11.08 17.07
N GLY A 239 -5.82 11.90 17.00
CA GLY A 239 -4.42 11.55 17.16
C GLY A 239 -3.61 11.96 15.94
N LEU A 240 -2.44 11.40 15.78
CA LEU A 240 -1.63 11.52 14.58
C LEU A 240 -2.08 10.43 13.59
N ALA A 241 -2.38 10.81 12.36
CA ALA A 241 -2.80 9.89 11.32
C ALA A 241 -1.92 10.03 10.08
N VAL A 242 -1.41 8.89 9.62
CA VAL A 242 -0.70 8.75 8.35
C VAL A 242 -1.09 7.43 7.68
N LYS A 243 -0.85 7.34 6.38
CA LYS A 243 -0.71 6.07 5.67
C LYS A 243 0.76 5.79 5.52
N THR A 244 1.17 4.54 5.65
CA THR A 244 2.58 4.13 5.58
C THR A 244 2.77 3.00 4.59
N TRP A 245 3.77 3.15 3.73
CA TRP A 245 4.29 2.09 2.87
C TRP A 245 5.79 1.93 3.10
N VAL A 246 6.29 0.70 3.09
CA VAL A 246 7.68 0.35 3.33
C VAL A 246 8.21 -0.53 2.20
N GLY A 247 9.36 -0.19 1.65
CA GLY A 247 10.05 -0.94 0.60
C GLY A 247 11.23 -0.17 0.06
N ASP A 248 12.08 -0.81 -0.71
CA ASP A 248 13.24 -0.21 -1.37
C ASP A 248 12.74 0.71 -2.50
N LEU A 249 12.78 2.02 -2.28
CA LEU A 249 12.24 3.01 -3.23
C LEU A 249 13.28 3.48 -4.24
N ASP A 250 14.53 3.62 -3.81
CA ASP A 250 15.59 4.15 -4.64
C ASP A 250 16.49 3.07 -5.26
N GLY A 251 16.28 1.81 -4.88
CA GLY A 251 16.99 0.65 -5.43
C GLY A 251 18.38 0.45 -4.83
N ASP A 252 18.65 0.97 -3.63
CA ASP A 252 19.93 0.82 -2.95
C ASP A 252 20.04 -0.47 -2.11
N GLY A 253 18.91 -1.14 -1.87
CA GLY A 253 18.78 -2.41 -1.18
C GLY A 253 18.28 -2.30 0.26
N ASP A 254 18.17 -1.10 0.80
CA ASP A 254 17.61 -0.83 2.12
C ASP A 254 16.11 -0.51 1.98
N VAL A 255 15.31 -0.73 3.03
CA VAL A 255 13.89 -0.39 2.96
C VAL A 255 13.64 1.06 3.38
N ASP A 256 12.93 1.77 2.55
CA ASP A 256 12.49 3.14 2.75
C ASP A 256 11.05 3.21 3.26
N VAL A 257 10.65 4.43 3.65
CA VAL A 257 9.29 4.67 4.13
C VAL A 257 8.65 5.81 3.34
N ILE A 258 7.47 5.57 2.79
CA ILE A 258 6.60 6.63 2.27
C ILE A 258 5.45 6.85 3.24
N GLN A 259 5.20 8.10 3.60
CA GLN A 259 4.05 8.47 4.43
C GLN A 259 3.24 9.61 3.80
N SER A 260 1.92 9.45 3.83
CA SER A 260 0.96 10.52 3.51
C SER A 260 0.19 10.93 4.75
N GLU A 261 0.01 12.25 4.98
CA GLU A 261 -0.77 12.77 6.10
C GLU A 261 -2.26 12.57 5.86
N ALA A 262 -2.83 11.64 6.61
CA ALA A 262 -4.26 11.36 6.64
C ALA A 262 -4.97 12.20 7.71
N ASP A 263 -6.28 12.38 7.56
CA ASP A 263 -7.13 13.16 8.47
C ASP A 263 -6.63 14.60 8.72
N HIS A 264 -5.92 15.15 7.78
CA HIS A 264 -5.43 16.51 7.81
C HIS A 264 -5.96 17.33 6.62
N PRO A 265 -6.57 18.52 6.85
CA PRO A 265 -7.22 19.28 5.77
C PRO A 265 -6.25 19.91 4.76
N ASP A 266 -4.97 19.78 4.99
CA ASP A 266 -3.89 20.32 4.17
C ASP A 266 -2.63 19.44 4.40
N GLY A 267 -2.73 18.18 3.97
CA GLY A 267 -1.73 17.16 4.20
C GLY A 267 -0.49 17.29 3.30
N ARG A 268 0.53 16.52 3.65
CA ARG A 268 1.79 16.37 2.92
C ARG A 268 2.02 14.91 2.57
N VAL A 269 2.92 14.67 1.63
CA VAL A 269 3.46 13.34 1.34
C VAL A 269 4.99 13.42 1.42
N ALA A 270 5.61 12.47 2.09
CA ALA A 270 7.05 12.41 2.29
C ALA A 270 7.61 11.01 2.07
N TRP A 271 8.83 10.97 1.59
CA TRP A 271 9.72 9.83 1.57
C TRP A 271 10.79 9.99 2.65
N PHE A 272 11.10 8.92 3.34
CA PHE A 272 12.18 8.81 4.30
C PHE A 272 13.16 7.77 3.79
N GLU A 273 14.29 8.25 3.29
CA GLU A 273 15.42 7.46 2.84
C GLU A 273 16.12 6.86 4.06
N ASN A 274 16.34 5.56 4.06
CA ASN A 274 17.01 4.82 5.11
C ASN A 274 18.49 4.65 4.74
N ASP A 275 19.35 4.59 5.75
CA ASP A 275 20.77 4.25 5.58
C ASP A 275 21.08 2.77 5.88
N GLY A 276 20.04 1.91 5.91
CA GLY A 276 20.12 0.49 6.26
C GLY A 276 20.35 0.21 7.75
N ASN A 277 20.28 1.23 8.60
CA ASN A 277 20.46 1.11 10.06
C ASN A 277 19.34 1.85 10.83
N GLY A 278 18.23 2.15 10.18
CA GLY A 278 17.11 2.88 10.78
C GLY A 278 17.38 4.36 11.04
N ASN A 279 18.34 4.99 10.35
CA ASN A 279 18.48 6.43 10.33
C ASN A 279 17.89 7.00 9.03
N TRP A 280 17.20 8.14 9.13
CA TRP A 280 16.33 8.63 8.09
C TRP A 280 16.74 10.00 7.58
N GLU A 281 16.80 10.17 6.25
CA GLU A 281 16.76 11.47 5.59
C GLU A 281 15.36 11.70 5.01
N ARG A 282 14.74 12.83 5.37
CA ARG A 282 13.36 13.11 4.95
C ARG A 282 13.31 13.99 3.71
N HIS A 283 12.66 13.51 2.67
CA HIS A 283 12.38 14.22 1.43
C HIS A 283 10.87 14.47 1.29
N ILE A 284 10.47 15.68 0.92
CA ILE A 284 9.07 16.00 0.72
C ILE A 284 8.70 15.77 -0.73
N ILE A 285 7.78 14.83 -0.98
CA ILE A 285 7.19 14.57 -2.30
C ILE A 285 6.14 15.65 -2.62
N LYS A 286 5.27 15.95 -1.64
CA LYS A 286 4.21 16.95 -1.75
C LYS A 286 4.15 17.82 -0.51
N GLU A 287 4.32 19.13 -0.71
CA GLU A 287 4.13 20.13 0.34
C GLU A 287 2.66 20.41 0.60
N ALA A 288 2.36 20.91 1.81
CA ALA A 288 1.06 21.49 2.13
C ALA A 288 0.76 22.74 1.28
N GLY A 289 -0.50 23.05 1.08
CA GLY A 289 -0.95 24.25 0.34
C GLY A 289 -2.10 23.98 -0.64
N ASP A 290 -2.35 22.74 -0.99
CA ASP A 290 -3.43 22.39 -1.90
C ASP A 290 -4.74 22.04 -1.18
N HIS A 291 -4.73 22.08 0.16
CA HIS A 291 -5.88 21.77 1.00
C HIS A 291 -6.47 20.38 0.76
N GLN A 292 -5.63 19.41 0.37
CA GLN A 292 -5.99 18.00 0.24
C GLN A 292 -5.68 17.24 1.54
N ASP A 293 -6.54 16.29 1.84
CA ASP A 293 -6.35 15.27 2.86
C ASP A 293 -5.83 14.02 2.14
N PHE A 294 -4.56 13.66 2.32
CA PHE A 294 -3.95 12.53 1.64
C PHE A 294 -4.20 11.21 2.39
N HIS A 295 -5.49 10.81 2.43
CA HIS A 295 -5.97 9.69 3.22
C HIS A 295 -5.85 8.32 2.54
N SER A 296 -5.25 8.26 1.37
CA SER A 296 -4.96 7.02 0.64
C SER A 296 -3.47 6.93 0.32
N LEU A 297 -2.96 5.74 0.10
CA LEU A 297 -1.58 5.53 -0.33
C LEU A 297 -1.49 4.22 -1.11
N ALA A 298 -0.93 4.29 -2.31
CA ALA A 298 -0.47 3.13 -3.06
C ALA A 298 0.88 3.46 -3.70
N VAL A 299 1.76 2.48 -3.77
CA VAL A 299 3.10 2.63 -4.36
C VAL A 299 3.31 1.49 -5.34
N ALA A 300 3.58 1.83 -6.58
CA ALA A 300 3.81 0.89 -7.67
C ALA A 300 4.51 1.59 -8.83
N ASP A 301 5.05 0.84 -9.75
CA ASP A 301 5.55 1.31 -11.04
C ASP A 301 4.33 1.50 -11.97
N PHE A 302 3.81 2.74 -12.05
CA PHE A 302 2.61 3.03 -12.83
C PHE A 302 2.87 3.30 -14.31
N ASP A 303 4.11 3.59 -14.70
CA ASP A 303 4.46 3.85 -16.09
C ASP A 303 5.42 2.81 -16.70
N ASN A 304 5.67 1.72 -15.96
CA ASN A 304 6.51 0.58 -16.35
C ASN A 304 7.95 1.00 -16.75
N ASP A 305 8.49 2.05 -16.10
CA ASP A 305 9.85 2.49 -16.31
C ASP A 305 10.88 1.81 -15.38
N GLY A 306 10.39 1.05 -14.39
CA GLY A 306 11.15 0.30 -13.41
C GLY A 306 11.34 1.03 -12.09
N ASP A 307 10.87 2.27 -11.96
CA ASP A 307 10.92 3.07 -10.73
C ASP A 307 9.55 3.06 -10.03
N LEU A 308 9.52 3.19 -8.71
CA LEU A 308 8.27 3.18 -7.95
C LEU A 308 7.68 4.58 -7.82
N ASP A 309 6.43 4.72 -8.23
CA ASP A 309 5.64 5.94 -8.13
C ASP A 309 4.73 5.93 -6.91
N VAL A 310 4.24 7.09 -6.53
CA VAL A 310 3.39 7.27 -5.34
C VAL A 310 2.02 7.82 -5.72
N PHE A 311 0.96 7.07 -5.41
CA PHE A 311 -0.43 7.54 -5.51
C PHE A 311 -0.96 7.95 -4.14
N SER A 312 -1.63 9.11 -4.06
CA SER A 312 -2.45 9.49 -2.92
C SER A 312 -3.53 10.50 -3.34
N GLY A 313 -4.55 10.68 -2.49
CA GLY A 313 -5.61 11.62 -2.87
C GLY A 313 -6.67 11.91 -1.82
N GLY A 314 -7.59 12.73 -2.25
CA GLY A 314 -8.60 13.46 -1.54
C GLY A 314 -9.43 12.72 -0.51
N GLY A 315 -8.96 12.69 0.72
CA GLY A 315 -9.66 12.16 1.86
C GLY A 315 -10.78 13.06 2.41
N PRO A 316 -11.48 12.62 3.46
CA PRO A 316 -12.72 13.24 3.92
C PRO A 316 -12.56 14.64 4.52
N LEU A 317 -11.35 15.05 4.89
CA LEU A 317 -11.09 16.36 5.48
C LEU A 317 -10.59 17.43 4.50
N THR A 318 -10.48 17.09 3.21
CA THR A 318 -10.18 18.05 2.13
C THR A 318 -11.09 19.28 2.22
N LYS A 319 -10.52 20.49 2.19
CA LYS A 319 -11.26 21.75 2.37
C LYS A 319 -11.14 22.68 1.17
N GLY A 320 -12.29 23.18 0.72
CA GLY A 320 -12.39 24.35 -0.16
C GLY A 320 -12.02 24.13 -1.62
N ARG A 321 -11.70 22.90 -2.04
CA ARG A 321 -11.40 22.50 -3.42
C ARG A 321 -12.11 21.19 -3.75
N ALA A 322 -12.10 20.80 -5.04
CA ALA A 322 -12.49 19.46 -5.44
C ALA A 322 -11.52 18.44 -4.81
N PHE A 323 -12.03 17.25 -4.53
CA PHE A 323 -11.18 16.13 -4.16
C PHE A 323 -10.29 15.77 -5.35
N GLN A 324 -8.99 15.62 -5.12
CA GLN A 324 -8.01 15.38 -6.16
C GLN A 324 -7.14 14.18 -5.77
N CYS A 325 -6.92 13.29 -6.73
CA CYS A 325 -6.04 12.15 -6.60
C CYS A 325 -4.86 12.34 -7.55
N PHE A 326 -3.67 12.15 -7.04
CA PHE A 326 -2.43 12.38 -7.75
C PHE A 326 -1.59 11.11 -7.81
N ILE A 327 -0.79 11.01 -8.87
CA ILE A 327 0.41 10.18 -8.90
C ILE A 327 1.61 11.11 -8.98
N TRP A 328 2.60 10.87 -8.15
CA TRP A 328 3.92 11.49 -8.27
C TRP A 328 4.83 10.47 -8.90
N GLU A 329 5.12 10.71 -10.20
CA GLU A 329 6.07 9.94 -11.01
C GLU A 329 7.49 10.17 -10.48
N GLN A 330 8.17 9.10 -10.07
CA GLN A 330 9.57 9.16 -9.68
C GLN A 330 10.43 9.41 -10.92
N ARG A 331 11.42 10.25 -10.79
CA ARG A 331 12.39 10.52 -11.82
C ARG A 331 13.79 10.52 -11.26
N ARG A 332 14.68 9.79 -11.91
CA ARG A 332 16.08 9.67 -11.51
C ARG A 332 16.92 10.62 -12.36
N GLU A 333 17.56 11.58 -11.70
CA GLU A 333 18.47 12.52 -12.32
C GLU A 333 19.86 12.34 -11.72
N THR A 334 20.90 12.55 -12.53
CA THR A 334 22.28 12.53 -12.03
C THR A 334 22.84 13.95 -12.07
N SER A 335 23.26 14.47 -10.91
CA SER A 335 23.92 15.76 -10.79
C SER A 335 25.25 15.62 -10.06
N ASP A 336 26.33 16.06 -10.67
CA ASP A 336 27.70 15.97 -10.15
C ASP A 336 28.17 14.54 -9.78
N GLY A 337 27.46 13.52 -10.27
CA GLY A 337 27.75 12.10 -10.03
C GLY A 337 26.88 11.47 -8.94
N ASP A 338 26.06 12.27 -8.26
CA ASP A 338 25.11 11.80 -7.26
C ASP A 338 23.74 11.55 -7.93
N LEU A 339 23.05 10.49 -7.49
CA LEU A 339 21.66 10.20 -7.85
C LEU A 339 20.74 11.16 -7.09
N ILE A 340 19.86 11.82 -7.80
CA ILE A 340 18.82 12.71 -7.22
C ILE A 340 17.48 12.20 -7.67
N LEU A 341 16.61 11.88 -6.72
CA LEU A 341 15.21 11.57 -6.98
C LEU A 341 14.38 12.87 -7.00
N THR A 342 13.62 13.02 -8.05
CA THR A 342 12.67 14.13 -8.22
C THR A 342 11.28 13.57 -8.54
N TRP A 343 10.24 14.38 -8.34
CA TRP A 343 8.86 13.92 -8.48
C TRP A 343 8.09 14.80 -9.46
N LYS A 344 7.41 14.17 -10.40
CA LYS A 344 6.52 14.88 -11.31
C LYS A 344 5.07 14.55 -10.99
N GLU A 345 4.30 15.57 -10.65
CA GLU A 345 2.91 15.44 -10.25
C GLU A 345 1.97 15.28 -11.45
N HIS A 346 1.09 14.27 -11.38
CA HIS A 346 0.01 14.01 -12.32
C HIS A 346 -1.33 13.96 -11.59
N LEU A 347 -2.29 14.81 -11.98
CA LEU A 347 -3.66 14.73 -11.52
C LEU A 347 -4.37 13.61 -12.32
N VAL A 348 -4.75 12.51 -11.65
CA VAL A 348 -5.33 11.33 -12.30
C VAL A 348 -6.83 11.18 -12.08
N ALA A 349 -7.38 11.77 -11.02
CA ALA A 349 -8.83 11.80 -10.79
C ALA A 349 -9.26 13.01 -9.94
N GLU A 350 -10.50 13.46 -10.14
CA GLU A 350 -11.17 14.41 -9.27
C GLU A 350 -12.29 13.70 -8.51
N LYS A 351 -11.90 12.90 -7.50
CA LYS A 351 -12.80 12.04 -6.72
C LYS A 351 -12.38 11.98 -5.27
N HIS A 352 -13.36 11.68 -4.42
CA HIS A 352 -13.12 11.38 -3.02
C HIS A 352 -12.43 10.02 -2.89
N CYS A 353 -11.24 10.00 -2.30
CA CYS A 353 -10.44 8.79 -2.09
C CYS A 353 -10.04 8.68 -0.62
N HIS A 354 -10.60 7.69 0.09
CA HIS A 354 -10.27 7.43 1.48
C HIS A 354 -9.26 6.29 1.61
N GLU A 355 -9.33 5.33 0.73
CA GLU A 355 -8.38 4.22 0.66
C GLU A 355 -8.25 3.74 -0.78
N ALA A 356 -7.05 3.35 -1.17
CA ALA A 356 -6.71 2.86 -2.49
C ALA A 356 -5.86 1.59 -2.41
N VAL A 357 -6.01 0.75 -3.41
CA VAL A 357 -5.20 -0.45 -3.66
C VAL A 357 -4.80 -0.44 -5.14
N ALA A 358 -3.60 -0.93 -5.44
CA ALA A 358 -3.05 -0.97 -6.79
C ALA A 358 -2.62 -2.39 -7.19
N GLY A 359 -2.76 -2.73 -8.45
CA GLY A 359 -2.38 -4.02 -9.04
C GLY A 359 -2.82 -4.12 -10.49
N ASP A 360 -2.22 -5.02 -11.23
CA ASP A 360 -2.60 -5.36 -12.61
C ASP A 360 -3.94 -6.15 -12.57
N VAL A 361 -5.07 -5.44 -12.71
CA VAL A 361 -6.40 -6.00 -12.51
C VAL A 361 -6.78 -6.91 -13.66
N ASP A 362 -6.51 -6.50 -14.89
CA ASP A 362 -6.96 -7.18 -16.12
C ASP A 362 -5.87 -7.99 -16.83
N ARG A 363 -4.68 -8.04 -16.26
CA ARG A 363 -3.50 -8.78 -16.73
C ARG A 363 -2.95 -8.28 -18.07
N ASP A 364 -3.05 -7.02 -18.31
CA ASP A 364 -2.44 -6.43 -19.49
C ASP A 364 -0.98 -5.99 -19.29
N GLY A 365 -0.51 -6.06 -18.03
CA GLY A 365 0.89 -5.83 -17.63
C GLY A 365 1.15 -4.42 -17.14
N ASP A 366 0.14 -3.60 -16.96
CA ASP A 366 0.26 -2.32 -16.29
C ASP A 366 -0.52 -2.29 -14.94
N VAL A 367 -0.20 -1.32 -14.10
CA VAL A 367 -0.77 -1.26 -12.74
C VAL A 367 -1.95 -0.32 -12.69
N ASP A 368 -3.09 -0.87 -12.34
CA ASP A 368 -4.34 -0.16 -12.12
C ASP A 368 -4.51 0.27 -10.67
N ILE A 369 -5.53 1.13 -10.44
CA ILE A 369 -5.87 1.58 -9.10
C ILE A 369 -7.37 1.40 -8.84
N VAL A 370 -7.71 0.76 -7.71
CA VAL A 370 -9.09 0.73 -7.21
C VAL A 370 -9.15 1.53 -5.91
N PHE A 371 -10.13 2.42 -5.80
CA PHE A 371 -10.30 3.21 -4.59
C PHE A 371 -11.76 3.50 -4.25
N LYS A 372 -12.00 3.98 -3.03
CA LYS A 372 -13.33 4.29 -2.52
C LYS A 372 -13.33 5.52 -1.59
N PRO A 373 -14.46 6.22 -1.44
CA PRO A 373 -14.64 7.25 -0.44
C PRO A 373 -14.88 6.67 0.95
N TRP A 374 -14.92 7.53 1.99
CA TRP A 374 -15.40 7.12 3.31
C TRP A 374 -16.94 7.01 3.35
N SER A 375 -17.65 8.09 3.08
CA SER A 375 -19.12 8.12 3.22
C SER A 375 -19.84 8.99 2.19
N VAL A 376 -19.11 9.86 1.52
CA VAL A 376 -19.67 10.77 0.52
C VAL A 376 -19.65 10.07 -0.83
N GLU A 377 -20.68 10.30 -1.67
CA GLU A 377 -20.85 9.76 -3.02
C GLU A 377 -20.99 8.23 -3.12
N LYS A 378 -20.38 7.46 -2.23
CA LYS A 378 -20.44 5.98 -2.19
C LYS A 378 -19.94 5.29 -3.46
N GLU A 379 -19.16 5.98 -4.27
CA GLU A 379 -18.63 5.46 -5.52
C GLU A 379 -17.37 4.64 -5.28
N HIS A 380 -17.40 3.36 -5.62
CA HIS A 380 -16.21 2.54 -5.79
C HIS A 380 -15.68 2.81 -7.19
N ILE A 381 -14.41 3.16 -7.30
CA ILE A 381 -13.80 3.65 -8.54
C ILE A 381 -12.71 2.67 -8.98
N PHE A 382 -12.69 2.38 -10.26
CA PHE A 382 -11.60 1.74 -10.97
C PHE A 382 -10.95 2.78 -11.89
N LEU A 383 -9.64 2.98 -11.73
CA LEU A 383 -8.79 3.71 -12.66
C LEU A 383 -7.98 2.68 -13.43
N GLU A 384 -8.44 2.37 -14.61
CA GLU A 384 -7.75 1.52 -15.57
C GLU A 384 -6.57 2.32 -16.14
N ASN A 385 -5.38 1.80 -15.99
CA ASN A 385 -4.18 2.29 -16.64
C ASN A 385 -4.27 1.98 -18.13
N SER A 386 -3.74 2.84 -18.96
CA SER A 386 -3.73 2.63 -20.41
C SER A 386 -2.32 2.96 -20.88
N LEU A 387 -1.37 2.12 -20.51
CA LEU A 387 -0.03 2.15 -21.12
C LEU A 387 -0.19 1.83 -22.59
N VAL A 388 0.12 2.80 -23.43
CA VAL A 388 0.23 2.53 -24.86
C VAL A 388 1.46 1.64 -25.02
N SER A 389 1.24 0.32 -25.10
CA SER A 389 2.28 -0.61 -25.53
C SER A 389 2.77 -0.13 -26.88
N GLY A 390 4.00 0.35 -26.90
CA GLY A 390 4.64 0.71 -28.17
C GLY A 390 4.66 -0.51 -29.08
N ASP A 391 3.92 -0.45 -30.20
CA ASP A 391 3.93 -1.43 -31.29
C ASP A 391 5.34 -1.59 -31.90
#